data_ba4fed6e2bc653bb3be6c2cf077c5bf5
#
_entry.id   ba4fed6e2bc653bb3be6c2cf077c5bf5
#
_cell.length_a   1.000
_cell.length_b   1.000
_cell.length_c   1.000
_cell.angle_alpha   90.00
_cell.angle_beta   90.00
_cell.angle_gamma   90.00
#
_symmetry.space_group_name_H-M   'P 1'
#
loop_
_entity.id
_entity.type
_entity.pdbx_description
1 polymer ?
#
loop_
_entity_poly.entity_id
_entity_poly.type
_entity_poly.pdbx_seq_one_letter_code
_entity_poly.pdbx_strand_id
1 'polypeptide(L)'
;MSLCLASAGVVKTLSIAAFTLAWTHSVEKIEWQEDWRVTPQGLELVQARVKGSGAGMEPPPEARLVGGWFQWHPLRPPMPELVLGNSGAAGEWRLCQDGSCRTLSEIFAHPIGANVTTLRGCEQQRD
;
A
#
# COMPACT_ATOMS: atom_id res chain seq x y z
N MET A 1 -17.28 2.72 -4.21
CA MET A 1 -16.09 2.46 -5.02
C MET A 1 -15.36 1.24 -4.52
N SER A 2 -14.60 0.62 -5.39
CA SER A 2 -13.88 -0.59 -5.05
C SER A 2 -12.42 -0.48 -5.46
N LEU A 3 -11.59 -1.34 -4.88
CA LEU A 3 -10.19 -1.47 -5.23
C LEU A 3 -10.00 -2.75 -6.02
N CYS A 4 -9.42 -2.64 -7.21
CA CYS A 4 -9.09 -3.79 -8.04
C CYS A 4 -7.58 -4.05 -7.99
N LEU A 5 -7.21 -5.30 -7.71
CA LEU A 5 -5.82 -5.74 -7.68
C LEU A 5 -5.62 -6.76 -8.80
N ALA A 6 -4.56 -6.61 -9.57
CA ALA A 6 -4.26 -7.53 -10.66
C ALA A 6 -2.80 -7.99 -10.55
N SER A 7 -2.58 -9.29 -10.67
CA SER A 7 -1.25 -9.88 -10.68
C SER A 7 -1.29 -11.17 -11.50
N ALA A 8 -0.33 -11.32 -12.41
CA ALA A 8 -0.19 -12.52 -13.25
C ALA A 8 -1.50 -12.96 -13.94
N GLY A 9 -2.28 -11.99 -14.41
CA GLY A 9 -3.53 -12.27 -15.12
C GLY A 9 -4.73 -12.54 -14.23
N VAL A 10 -4.58 -12.53 -12.92
CA VAL A 10 -5.67 -12.72 -11.96
C VAL A 10 -6.08 -11.36 -11.41
N VAL A 11 -7.39 -11.11 -11.35
CA VAL A 11 -7.94 -9.85 -10.81
C VAL A 11 -8.80 -10.16 -9.60
N LYS A 12 -8.59 -9.39 -8.53
CA LYS A 12 -9.42 -9.42 -7.32
C LYS A 12 -10.01 -8.05 -7.09
N THR A 13 -11.28 -8.02 -6.72
CA THR A 13 -11.99 -6.79 -6.41
C THR A 13 -12.36 -6.78 -4.93
N LEU A 14 -11.97 -5.72 -4.24
CA LEU A 14 -12.30 -5.52 -2.84
C LEU A 14 -13.25 -4.32 -2.72
N SER A 15 -14.35 -4.49 -1.99
CA SER A 15 -15.33 -3.42 -1.77
C SER A 15 -14.85 -2.49 -0.66
N ILE A 16 -13.76 -1.79 -0.90
CA ILE A 16 -13.16 -0.87 0.06
C ILE A 16 -12.86 0.45 -0.63
N ALA A 17 -13.02 1.55 0.11
CA ALA A 17 -12.71 2.89 -0.38
C ALA A 17 -11.44 3.46 0.28
N ALA A 18 -10.93 2.79 1.30
CA ALA A 18 -9.71 3.20 2.00
C ALA A 18 -8.94 1.96 2.44
N PHE A 19 -7.62 2.06 2.41
CA PHE A 19 -6.76 0.95 2.80
C PHE A 19 -5.38 1.48 3.19
N THR A 20 -4.62 0.64 3.89
CA THR A 20 -3.23 0.94 4.24
C THR A 20 -2.35 -0.10 3.56
N LEU A 21 -1.30 0.36 2.90
CA LEU A 21 -0.24 -0.51 2.41
C LEU A 21 0.89 -0.48 3.43
N ALA A 22 1.39 -1.65 3.79
CA ALA A 22 2.48 -1.77 4.75
C ALA A 22 3.57 -2.67 4.16
N TRP A 23 4.81 -2.31 4.41
CA TRP A 23 5.94 -3.12 3.98
C TRP A 23 7.14 -2.84 4.89
N THR A 24 8.09 -3.77 4.89
CA THR A 24 9.33 -3.63 5.64
C THR A 24 10.47 -3.35 4.67
N HIS A 25 11.25 -2.32 4.95
CA HIS A 25 12.41 -2.00 4.13
C HIS A 25 13.45 -3.12 4.22
N SER A 26 13.97 -3.55 3.06
CA SER A 26 14.82 -4.75 3.00
C SER A 26 16.15 -4.61 3.76
N VAL A 27 16.74 -3.42 3.76
CA VAL A 27 18.05 -3.20 4.40
C VAL A 27 17.89 -2.83 5.86
N GLU A 28 17.10 -1.82 6.15
CA GLU A 28 16.94 -1.28 7.51
C GLU A 28 15.98 -2.07 8.39
N LYS A 29 15.15 -2.94 7.80
CA LYS A 29 14.12 -3.69 8.52
C LYS A 29 13.12 -2.79 9.23
N ILE A 30 12.89 -1.59 8.69
CA ILE A 30 11.97 -0.61 9.25
C ILE A 30 10.65 -0.69 8.50
N GLU A 31 9.57 -0.66 9.25
CA GLU A 31 8.24 -0.73 8.66
C GLU A 31 7.79 0.63 8.12
N TRP A 32 7.27 0.60 6.91
CA TRP A 32 6.64 1.73 6.23
C TRP A 32 5.16 1.45 6.07
N GLN A 33 4.35 2.50 6.17
CA GLN A 33 2.91 2.40 5.95
C GLN A 33 2.43 3.62 5.20
N GLU A 34 1.48 3.38 4.30
CA GLU A 34 0.84 4.44 3.52
C GLU A 34 -0.67 4.24 3.55
N ASP A 35 -1.38 5.29 3.95
CA ASP A 35 -2.84 5.29 3.92
C ASP A 35 -3.32 5.86 2.60
N TRP A 36 -4.14 5.10 1.91
CA TRP A 36 -4.66 5.44 0.59
C TRP A 36 -6.17 5.52 0.59
N ARG A 37 -6.70 6.28 -0.33
CA ARG A 37 -8.16 6.40 -0.53
C ARG A 37 -8.46 6.26 -2.01
N VAL A 38 -9.53 5.52 -2.32
CA VAL A 38 -10.03 5.38 -3.69
C VAL A 38 -10.95 6.56 -3.98
N THR A 39 -10.64 7.33 -5.02
CA THR A 39 -11.44 8.48 -5.41
C THR A 39 -11.80 8.39 -6.89
N PRO A 40 -12.78 9.20 -7.37
CA PRO A 40 -13.09 9.25 -8.79
C PRO A 40 -11.91 9.68 -9.67
N GLN A 41 -10.93 10.38 -9.10
CA GLN A 41 -9.75 10.85 -9.81
C GLN A 41 -8.58 9.89 -9.74
N GLY A 42 -8.70 8.79 -8.98
CA GLY A 42 -7.64 7.81 -8.82
C GLY A 42 -7.36 7.48 -7.37
N LEU A 43 -6.19 6.92 -7.12
CA LEU A 43 -5.76 6.56 -5.78
C LEU A 43 -5.04 7.75 -5.15
N GLU A 44 -5.55 8.21 -4.02
CA GLU A 44 -5.01 9.36 -3.31
C GLU A 44 -4.22 8.92 -2.08
N LEU A 45 -2.95 9.35 -2.01
CA LEU A 45 -2.12 9.10 -0.84
C LEU A 45 -2.47 10.13 0.24
N VAL A 46 -3.07 9.66 1.32
CA VAL A 46 -3.56 10.53 2.38
C VAL A 46 -2.47 10.81 3.41
N GLN A 47 -1.77 9.76 3.83
CA GLN A 47 -0.74 9.88 4.86
C GLN A 47 0.30 8.80 4.67
N ALA A 48 1.55 9.14 4.94
CA ALA A 48 2.65 8.19 4.98
C ALA A 48 3.28 8.23 6.36
N ARG A 49 3.84 7.09 6.79
CA ARG A 49 4.56 7.00 8.05
C ARG A 49 5.62 5.93 8.01
N VAL A 50 6.68 6.17 8.79
CA VAL A 50 7.77 5.22 8.94
C VAL A 50 8.09 5.09 10.42
N LYS A 51 8.33 3.86 10.88
CA LYS A 51 8.60 3.61 12.28
C LYS A 51 10.05 3.92 12.61
N GLY A 52 10.25 4.98 13.41
CA GLY A 52 11.57 5.44 13.75
C GLY A 52 12.31 6.05 12.57
N SER A 53 13.59 6.27 12.72
CA SER A 53 14.46 6.76 11.65
C SER A 53 15.63 5.80 11.49
N GLY A 54 15.84 5.32 10.28
CA GLY A 54 16.97 4.48 9.96
C GLY A 54 17.93 5.19 9.04
N ALA A 55 19.17 4.73 8.97
CA ALA A 55 20.16 5.30 8.09
C ALA A 55 19.68 5.19 6.63
N GLY A 56 19.71 6.30 5.91
CA GLY A 56 19.28 6.34 4.52
C GLY A 56 17.77 6.45 4.31
N MET A 57 17.00 6.50 5.39
CA MET A 57 15.54 6.56 5.32
C MET A 57 15.05 7.69 6.20
N GLU A 58 15.42 8.91 5.85
CA GLU A 58 15.02 10.06 6.62
C GLU A 58 13.63 10.54 6.23
N PRO A 59 12.74 10.76 7.22
CA PRO A 59 11.44 11.35 6.92
C PRO A 59 11.63 12.80 6.46
N PRO A 60 10.66 13.34 5.69
CA PRO A 60 10.76 14.75 5.27
C PRO A 60 10.72 15.69 6.48
N PRO A 61 11.22 16.94 6.33
CA PRO A 61 11.27 17.89 7.45
C PRO A 61 9.92 18.16 8.11
N GLU A 62 8.81 18.07 7.36
CA GLU A 62 7.47 18.32 7.89
C GLU A 62 6.89 17.14 8.66
N ALA A 63 7.58 16.00 8.70
CA ALA A 63 7.10 14.83 9.42
C ALA A 63 7.06 15.08 10.92
N ARG A 64 6.03 14.53 11.58
CA ARG A 64 5.85 14.62 13.02
C ARG A 64 6.03 13.26 13.65
N LEU A 65 6.69 13.23 14.79
CA LEU A 65 6.89 12.01 15.56
C LEU A 65 5.65 11.78 16.44
N VAL A 66 4.95 10.69 16.20
CA VAL A 66 3.75 10.32 16.94
C VAL A 66 3.84 8.84 17.32
N GLY A 67 3.98 8.55 18.62
CA GLY A 67 4.01 7.16 19.10
C GLY A 67 5.13 6.33 18.51
N GLY A 68 6.25 6.90 18.16
CA GLY A 68 7.37 6.20 17.55
C GLY A 68 7.34 6.16 16.03
N TRP A 69 6.33 6.75 15.42
CA TRP A 69 6.18 6.83 13.96
C TRP A 69 6.38 8.26 13.49
N PHE A 70 7.16 8.46 12.44
CA PHE A 70 7.20 9.73 11.73
C PHE A 70 6.09 9.74 10.71
N GLN A 71 5.20 10.73 10.79
CA GLN A 71 4.01 10.84 9.95
C GLN A 71 4.00 12.14 9.18
N TRP A 72 3.54 12.10 7.93
CA TRP A 72 3.38 13.31 7.12
C TRP A 72 2.31 13.10 6.06
N HIS A 73 1.84 14.21 5.50
CA HIS A 73 0.84 14.19 4.43
C HIS A 73 1.54 14.54 3.11
N PRO A 74 1.83 13.55 2.27
CA PRO A 74 2.44 13.86 0.98
C PRO A 74 1.50 14.69 0.11
N LEU A 75 2.04 15.71 -0.54
CA LEU A 75 1.28 16.55 -1.44
C LEU A 75 1.53 16.09 -2.87
N ARG A 76 0.66 15.25 -3.38
CA ARG A 76 0.73 14.78 -4.76
C ARG A 76 -0.68 14.52 -5.29
N PRO A 77 -0.88 14.67 -6.62
CA PRO A 77 -2.19 14.40 -7.20
C PRO A 77 -2.54 12.91 -7.12
N PRO A 78 -3.82 12.57 -7.21
CA PRO A 78 -4.22 11.17 -7.28
C PRO A 78 -3.55 10.46 -8.45
N MET A 79 -3.28 9.18 -8.27
CA MET A 79 -2.62 8.34 -9.27
C MET A 79 -3.65 7.38 -9.88
N PRO A 80 -3.64 7.20 -11.22
CA PRO A 80 -4.58 6.26 -11.82
C PRO A 80 -4.36 4.82 -11.36
N GLU A 81 -3.11 4.47 -11.01
CA GLU A 81 -2.81 3.13 -10.53
C GLU A 81 -1.52 3.13 -9.73
N LEU A 82 -1.33 2.09 -8.91
CA LEU A 82 -0.09 1.81 -8.21
C LEU A 82 0.45 0.48 -8.73
N VAL A 83 1.75 0.42 -8.97
CA VAL A 83 2.41 -0.82 -9.38
C VAL A 83 3.37 -1.21 -8.25
N LEU A 84 3.09 -2.33 -7.61
CA LEU A 84 3.89 -2.83 -6.49
C LEU A 84 4.80 -3.94 -6.98
N GLY A 85 6.11 -3.70 -6.91
CA GLY A 85 7.09 -4.74 -7.19
C GLY A 85 7.18 -5.73 -6.04
N ASN A 86 7.64 -6.93 -6.30
CA ASN A 86 7.85 -7.95 -5.29
C ASN A 86 9.22 -8.57 -5.46
N SER A 87 10.22 -7.95 -4.82
CA SER A 87 11.61 -8.40 -4.93
C SER A 87 11.89 -9.67 -4.13
N GLY A 88 11.04 -9.97 -3.16
CA GLY A 88 11.26 -11.08 -2.24
C GLY A 88 12.22 -10.76 -1.09
N ALA A 89 12.99 -9.68 -1.18
CA ALA A 89 13.97 -9.33 -0.17
C ALA A 89 13.36 -8.73 1.08
N ALA A 90 12.27 -7.98 0.94
CA ALA A 90 11.61 -7.28 2.05
C ALA A 90 10.33 -7.98 2.52
N GLY A 91 10.09 -9.20 2.04
CA GLY A 91 8.81 -9.87 2.27
C GLY A 91 7.74 -9.28 1.37
N GLU A 92 6.52 -9.73 1.53
CA GLU A 92 5.41 -9.27 0.71
C GLU A 92 4.80 -7.99 1.25
N TRP A 93 4.23 -7.22 0.33
CA TRP A 93 3.35 -6.13 0.68
C TRP A 93 2.14 -6.67 1.45
N ARG A 94 1.69 -5.91 2.44
CA ARG A 94 0.48 -6.21 3.18
C ARG A 94 -0.53 -5.11 2.93
N LEU A 95 -1.77 -5.50 2.76
CA LEU A 95 -2.89 -4.56 2.65
C LEU A 95 -3.70 -4.67 3.92
N CYS A 96 -3.87 -3.54 4.60
CA CYS A 96 -4.54 -3.48 5.88
C CYS A 96 -5.84 -2.69 5.77
N GLN A 97 -6.86 -3.16 6.49
CA GLN A 97 -8.16 -2.52 6.55
C GLN A 97 -8.74 -2.80 7.92
N ASP A 98 -9.20 -1.76 8.61
CA ASP A 98 -9.84 -1.89 9.93
C ASP A 98 -8.98 -2.69 10.93
N GLY A 99 -7.67 -2.45 10.91
CA GLY A 99 -6.75 -3.10 11.84
C GLY A 99 -6.34 -4.52 11.45
N SER A 100 -6.83 -5.03 10.35
CA SER A 100 -6.54 -6.38 9.87
C SER A 100 -5.72 -6.31 8.60
N CYS A 101 -4.60 -7.05 8.57
CA CYS A 101 -3.67 -7.02 7.44
C CYS A 101 -3.58 -8.39 6.78
N ARG A 102 -3.49 -8.38 5.44
CA ARG A 102 -3.27 -9.60 4.64
C ARG A 102 -2.14 -9.34 3.67
N THR A 103 -1.33 -10.36 3.43
CA THR A 103 -0.34 -10.28 2.36
C THR A 103 -1.05 -10.33 1.00
N LEU A 104 -0.37 -9.89 -0.05
CA LEU A 104 -0.95 -9.98 -1.39
C LEU A 104 -1.21 -11.44 -1.78
N SER A 105 -0.33 -12.35 -1.41
CA SER A 105 -0.55 -13.79 -1.67
C SER A 105 -1.81 -14.31 -0.99
N GLU A 106 -2.09 -13.85 0.23
CA GLU A 106 -3.33 -14.21 0.92
C GLU A 106 -4.57 -13.68 0.19
N ILE A 107 -4.48 -12.46 -0.33
CA ILE A 107 -5.60 -11.87 -1.07
C ILE A 107 -5.87 -12.66 -2.35
N PHE A 108 -4.83 -13.05 -3.08
CA PHE A 108 -4.97 -13.81 -4.31
C PHE A 108 -5.17 -15.30 -4.08
N ALA A 109 -5.02 -15.75 -2.83
CA ALA A 109 -5.15 -17.16 -2.43
C ALA A 109 -4.12 -18.10 -3.09
N HIS A 110 -2.99 -17.54 -3.53
CA HIS A 110 -1.86 -18.29 -4.03
C HIS A 110 -0.62 -17.40 -4.02
N PRO A 111 0.60 -17.96 -3.99
CA PRO A 111 1.81 -17.15 -4.02
C PRO A 111 1.89 -16.31 -5.30
N ILE A 112 2.21 -15.03 -5.16
CA ILE A 112 2.38 -14.16 -6.32
C ILE A 112 3.82 -14.18 -6.85
N GLY A 113 4.77 -14.68 -6.07
CA GLY A 113 6.17 -14.77 -6.48
C GLY A 113 6.76 -13.41 -6.81
N ALA A 114 7.50 -13.33 -7.91
CA ALA A 114 8.13 -12.09 -8.37
C ALA A 114 7.22 -11.24 -9.27
N ASN A 115 5.95 -11.62 -9.42
CA ASN A 115 5.02 -10.86 -10.25
C ASN A 115 4.67 -9.53 -9.61
N VAL A 116 4.55 -8.50 -10.43
CA VAL A 116 4.07 -7.20 -9.93
C VAL A 116 2.58 -7.26 -9.70
N THR A 117 2.10 -6.44 -8.76
CA THR A 117 0.69 -6.29 -8.49
C THR A 117 0.30 -4.85 -8.81
N THR A 118 -0.75 -4.68 -9.61
CA THR A 118 -1.27 -3.37 -9.95
C THR A 118 -2.55 -3.13 -9.17
N LEU A 119 -2.64 -1.97 -8.51
CA LEU A 119 -3.81 -1.54 -7.77
C LEU A 119 -4.43 -0.35 -8.49
N ARG A 120 -5.75 -0.36 -8.64
CA ARG A 120 -6.48 0.77 -9.22
C ARG A 120 -7.88 0.83 -8.64
N GLY A 121 -8.45 2.02 -8.67
CA GLY A 121 -9.85 2.19 -8.33
C GLY A 121 -10.72 1.58 -9.42
N CYS A 122 -11.82 0.95 -9.03
CA CYS A 122 -12.77 0.39 -9.97
C CYS A 122 -14.16 0.42 -9.37
N GLU A 123 -15.17 0.31 -10.23
CA GLU A 123 -16.53 0.19 -9.76
C GLU A 123 -16.86 -1.26 -9.54
N GLN A 124 -17.63 -1.52 -8.49
CA GLN A 124 -18.09 -2.86 -8.24
C GLN A 124 -19.08 -3.25 -9.33
N GLN A 125 -18.80 -4.34 -10.04
CA GLN A 125 -19.72 -4.82 -11.06
C GLN A 125 -21.02 -5.30 -10.42
N ARG A 126 -22.12 -4.85 -11.00
CA ARG A 126 -23.45 -5.34 -10.63
C ARG A 126 -23.89 -6.33 -11.68
N ASP A 127 -24.21 -7.47 -11.21
CA ASP A 127 -24.81 -8.49 -12.08
C ASP A 127 -26.32 -8.33 -12.11
#